data_c12d6378c9e8dd3169b0e8ec6ddcc7cd
#
_entry.id   c12d6378c9e8dd3169b0e8ec6ddcc7cd
#
_cell.length_a   1.000
_cell.length_b   1.000
_cell.length_c   1.000
_cell.angle_alpha   90.00
_cell.angle_beta   90.00
_cell.angle_gamma   90.00
#
_symmetry.space_group_name_H-M   'P 1'
#
loop_
_entity.id
_entity.type
_entity.pdbx_description
1 polymer ?
#
loop_
_entity_poly.entity_id
_entity_poly.type
_entity_poly.pdbx_seq_one_letter_code
_entity_poly.pdbx_strand_id
1 'polypeptide(L)'
;MSGAISLRTAIVAGIACAAAGSAATWYLVHARLPDGHRTPAEADVRAYRYVSLDKIIVMLRGAEGEPVSHFLAVDLVFKTPQETERVTREQLPLLRSVAVSALSNYTLERVRQMTLEELAGVINAAFTQAYASDRAGKPFTEAMISKLIIE
;
A
#
# COMPACT_ATOMS: atom_id res chain seq x y z
N MET A 1 -1.91 43.57 62.78
CA MET A 1 -0.78 44.13 62.01
C MET A 1 -0.97 43.68 60.56
N SER A 2 -1.64 44.57 59.79
CA SER A 2 -1.98 44.29 58.38
C SER A 2 -0.86 44.78 57.47
N GLY A 3 -0.12 43.89 56.89
CA GLY A 3 0.88 44.21 55.86
C GLY A 3 0.20 44.52 54.54
N ALA A 4 0.10 45.77 54.17
CA ALA A 4 -0.39 46.22 52.86
C ALA A 4 0.67 45.80 51.79
N ILE A 5 0.39 44.74 51.07
CA ILE A 5 1.15 44.39 49.87
C ILE A 5 0.90 45.49 48.85
N SER A 6 1.92 46.25 48.48
CA SER A 6 1.77 47.40 47.60
C SER A 6 1.32 46.88 46.21
N LEU A 7 0.35 47.58 45.62
CA LEU A 7 -0.20 47.28 44.29
C LEU A 7 0.87 47.05 43.21
N ARG A 8 2.02 47.70 43.35
CA ARG A 8 3.19 47.56 42.47
C ARG A 8 3.86 46.20 42.55
N THR A 9 3.91 45.56 43.74
CA THR A 9 4.49 44.22 43.93
C THR A 9 3.57 43.14 43.33
N ALA A 10 2.25 43.31 43.43
CA ALA A 10 1.28 42.40 42.84
C ALA A 10 1.34 42.43 41.30
N ILE A 11 1.54 43.61 40.70
CA ILE A 11 1.62 43.75 39.23
C ILE A 11 2.92 43.10 38.67
N VAL A 12 4.05 43.29 39.35
CA VAL A 12 5.31 42.67 38.92
C VAL A 12 5.27 41.14 39.00
N ALA A 13 4.66 40.57 40.05
CA ALA A 13 4.49 39.14 40.20
C ALA A 13 3.55 38.55 39.12
N GLY A 14 2.50 39.25 38.74
CA GLY A 14 1.56 38.83 37.70
C GLY A 14 2.21 38.78 36.30
N ILE A 15 3.05 39.73 35.94
CA ILE A 15 3.74 39.78 34.66
C ILE A 15 4.80 38.66 34.56
N ALA A 16 5.51 38.38 35.64
CA ALA A 16 6.48 37.30 35.68
C ALA A 16 5.86 35.89 35.46
N CYS A 17 4.69 35.63 36.05
CA CYS A 17 3.96 34.39 35.85
C CYS A 17 3.40 34.23 34.45
N ALA A 18 2.95 35.32 33.81
CA ALA A 18 2.46 35.26 32.41
C ALA A 18 3.56 34.99 31.40
N ALA A 19 4.75 35.53 31.62
CA ALA A 19 5.91 35.30 30.75
C ALA A 19 6.46 33.86 30.87
N ALA A 20 6.47 33.27 32.07
CA ALA A 20 6.91 31.90 32.29
C ALA A 20 5.93 30.85 31.71
N GLY A 21 4.63 31.12 31.78
CA GLY A 21 3.58 30.24 31.24
C GLY A 21 3.60 30.17 29.73
N SER A 22 3.83 31.29 29.05
CA SER A 22 3.87 31.31 27.56
C SER A 22 5.08 30.61 26.97
N ALA A 23 6.25 30.71 27.61
CA ALA A 23 7.48 30.02 27.17
C ALA A 23 7.39 28.50 27.35
N ALA A 24 6.81 28.03 28.45
CA ALA A 24 6.62 26.59 28.68
C ALA A 24 5.62 25.98 27.71
N THR A 25 4.52 26.67 27.40
CA THR A 25 3.53 26.20 26.41
C THR A 25 4.13 26.12 25.00
N TRP A 26 4.92 27.15 24.62
CA TRP A 26 5.58 27.17 23.31
C TRP A 26 6.60 26.01 23.17
N TYR A 27 7.37 25.75 24.22
CA TYR A 27 8.36 24.65 24.22
C TYR A 27 7.69 23.26 24.18
N LEU A 28 6.59 23.05 24.93
CA LEU A 28 5.85 21.79 24.92
C LEU A 28 5.15 21.52 23.58
N VAL A 29 4.64 22.56 22.91
CA VAL A 29 4.04 22.42 21.59
C VAL A 29 5.10 22.12 20.53
N HIS A 30 6.28 22.78 20.58
CA HIS A 30 7.34 22.54 19.59
C HIS A 30 8.17 21.27 19.86
N ALA A 31 8.33 20.88 21.13
CA ALA A 31 9.01 19.62 21.47
C ALA A 31 8.18 18.35 21.15
N ARG A 32 6.89 18.48 20.92
CA ARG A 32 6.00 17.37 20.54
C ARG A 32 5.66 17.32 19.06
N LEU A 33 6.13 18.25 18.24
CA LEU A 33 6.04 18.13 16.81
C LEU A 33 7.20 17.23 16.34
N PRO A 34 6.95 15.99 15.95
CA PRO A 34 7.98 15.24 15.22
C PRO A 34 8.24 16.02 13.94
N ASP A 35 9.51 16.28 13.67
CA ASP A 35 9.97 16.91 12.44
C ASP A 35 9.35 16.24 11.21
N GLY A 36 8.67 17.06 10.43
CA GLY A 36 8.22 16.72 9.10
C GLY A 36 6.87 16.01 9.05
N HIS A 37 5.84 16.78 8.71
CA HIS A 37 4.63 16.26 8.08
C HIS A 37 5.01 15.60 6.75
N ARG A 38 5.65 14.43 6.81
CA ARG A 38 5.61 13.49 5.69
C ARG A 38 4.20 12.94 5.71
N THR A 39 3.35 13.44 4.84
CA THR A 39 2.08 12.79 4.55
C THR A 39 2.40 11.31 4.26
N PRO A 40 1.68 10.35 4.85
CA PRO A 40 1.93 8.93 4.63
C PRO A 40 2.04 8.56 3.14
N ALA A 41 1.32 9.28 2.28
CA ALA A 41 1.37 9.15 0.83
C ALA A 41 2.74 9.54 0.21
N GLU A 42 3.41 10.60 0.69
CA GLU A 42 4.71 11.01 0.14
C GLU A 42 5.85 10.07 0.58
N ALA A 43 5.80 9.54 1.80
CA ALA A 43 6.75 8.53 2.26
C ALA A 43 6.58 7.22 1.48
N ASP A 44 5.36 6.83 1.16
CA ASP A 44 5.03 5.63 0.40
C ASP A 44 5.54 5.70 -1.05
N VAL A 45 5.35 6.83 -1.73
CA VAL A 45 5.82 7.04 -3.13
C VAL A 45 7.35 6.98 -3.25
N ARG A 46 8.10 7.39 -2.23
CA ARG A 46 9.57 7.34 -2.25
C ARG A 46 10.15 5.97 -1.92
N ALA A 47 9.44 5.17 -1.13
CA ALA A 47 9.88 3.86 -0.70
C ALA A 47 9.56 2.74 -1.70
N TYR A 48 8.63 2.97 -2.63
CA TYR A 48 8.15 1.94 -3.56
C TYR A 48 8.42 2.32 -5.01
N ARG A 49 8.58 1.27 -5.82
CA ARG A 49 8.63 1.30 -7.28
C ARG A 49 7.48 0.47 -7.83
N TYR A 50 7.12 0.73 -9.07
CA TYR A 50 6.04 0.01 -9.74
C TYR A 50 6.61 -0.71 -10.96
N VAL A 51 6.42 -2.03 -11.00
CA VAL A 51 6.89 -2.90 -12.06
C VAL A 51 5.68 -3.46 -12.81
N SER A 52 5.56 -3.15 -14.09
CA SER A 52 4.44 -3.62 -14.92
C SER A 52 4.70 -4.99 -15.52
N LEU A 53 3.66 -5.78 -15.62
CA LEU A 53 3.61 -7.06 -16.32
C LEU A 53 2.38 -7.06 -17.23
N ASP A 54 2.60 -6.71 -18.49
CA ASP A 54 1.54 -6.54 -19.46
C ASP A 54 1.24 -7.83 -20.24
N LYS A 55 0.05 -7.88 -20.85
CA LYS A 55 -0.39 -8.94 -21.79
C LYS A 55 -0.34 -10.34 -21.18
N ILE A 56 -0.93 -10.51 -20.01
CA ILE A 56 -1.22 -11.84 -19.48
C ILE A 56 -2.54 -12.28 -20.14
N ILE A 57 -2.46 -13.24 -21.05
CA ILE A 57 -3.64 -13.79 -21.74
C ILE A 57 -3.89 -15.19 -21.17
N VAL A 58 -5.08 -15.40 -20.66
CA VAL A 58 -5.50 -16.63 -20.01
C VAL A 58 -6.74 -17.17 -20.72
N MET A 59 -6.71 -18.45 -21.04
CA MET A 59 -7.88 -19.16 -21.54
C MET A 59 -8.75 -19.59 -20.35
N LEU A 60 -9.98 -19.11 -20.30
CA LEU A 60 -10.92 -19.48 -19.24
C LEU A 60 -11.52 -20.85 -19.52
N ARG A 61 -11.92 -21.56 -18.46
CA ARG A 61 -12.61 -22.84 -18.61
C ARG A 61 -13.99 -22.62 -19.23
N GLY A 62 -14.31 -23.40 -20.24
CA GLY A 62 -15.68 -23.53 -20.76
C GLY A 62 -16.59 -24.29 -19.80
N ALA A 63 -17.91 -24.16 -19.96
CA ALA A 63 -18.86 -25.09 -19.35
C ALA A 63 -18.66 -26.50 -19.89
N GLU A 64 -19.13 -27.53 -19.16
CA GLU A 64 -18.99 -28.92 -19.60
C GLU A 64 -19.62 -29.11 -20.99
N GLY A 65 -18.77 -29.47 -21.98
CA GLY A 65 -19.20 -29.74 -23.36
C GLY A 65 -19.16 -28.52 -24.31
N GLU A 66 -18.79 -27.33 -23.83
CA GLU A 66 -18.58 -26.15 -24.68
C GLU A 66 -17.11 -26.02 -25.12
N PRO A 67 -16.84 -25.63 -26.37
CA PRO A 67 -15.49 -25.33 -26.78
C PRO A 67 -14.99 -24.11 -25.99
N VAL A 68 -13.77 -24.18 -25.48
CA VAL A 68 -13.11 -23.07 -24.79
C VAL A 68 -12.93 -21.93 -25.78
N SER A 69 -13.70 -20.85 -25.65
CA SER A 69 -13.67 -19.73 -26.60
C SER A 69 -13.50 -18.37 -25.93
N HIS A 70 -13.27 -18.33 -24.63
CA HIS A 70 -13.19 -17.07 -23.91
C HIS A 70 -11.78 -16.83 -23.35
N PHE A 71 -11.32 -15.62 -23.55
CA PHE A 71 -10.01 -15.17 -23.10
C PHE A 71 -10.16 -14.06 -22.09
N LEU A 72 -9.29 -14.09 -21.09
CA LEU A 72 -9.10 -13.05 -20.12
C LEU A 72 -7.72 -12.41 -20.35
N ALA A 73 -7.69 -11.14 -20.70
CA ALA A 73 -6.45 -10.38 -20.80
C ALA A 73 -6.30 -9.47 -19.58
N VAL A 74 -5.19 -9.61 -18.86
CA VAL A 74 -4.90 -8.87 -17.63
C VAL A 74 -3.52 -8.24 -17.73
N ASP A 75 -3.44 -6.96 -17.33
CA ASP A 75 -2.18 -6.28 -17.07
C ASP A 75 -2.05 -6.07 -15.56
N LEU A 76 -0.89 -6.43 -15.01
CA LEU A 76 -0.58 -6.31 -13.59
C LEU A 76 0.48 -5.25 -13.35
N VAL A 77 0.40 -4.60 -12.19
CA VAL A 77 1.42 -3.71 -11.66
C VAL A 77 1.79 -4.17 -10.25
N PHE A 78 3.07 -4.43 -10.03
CA PHE A 78 3.61 -4.83 -8.74
C PHE A 78 4.13 -3.63 -7.96
N LYS A 79 3.57 -3.38 -6.78
CA LYS A 79 4.11 -2.43 -5.81
C LYS A 79 5.31 -3.10 -5.12
N THR A 80 6.49 -2.57 -5.35
CA THR A 80 7.76 -3.23 -5.01
C THR A 80 8.63 -2.28 -4.19
N PRO A 81 9.22 -2.72 -3.06
CA PRO A 81 10.27 -1.96 -2.38
C PRO A 81 11.41 -1.64 -3.34
N GLN A 82 12.02 -0.45 -3.20
CA GLN A 82 13.07 -0.01 -4.10
C GLN A 82 14.26 -1.00 -4.15
N GLU A 83 14.57 -1.65 -3.03
CA GLU A 83 15.67 -2.61 -2.88
C GLU A 83 15.43 -3.89 -3.68
N THR A 84 14.17 -4.29 -3.87
CA THR A 84 13.79 -5.54 -4.54
C THR A 84 13.25 -5.32 -5.95
N GLU A 85 13.26 -4.09 -6.48
CA GLU A 85 12.76 -3.78 -7.83
C GLU A 85 13.44 -4.64 -8.90
N ARG A 86 14.77 -4.78 -8.84
CA ARG A 86 15.54 -5.59 -9.80
C ARG A 86 15.13 -7.05 -9.75
N VAL A 87 15.00 -7.61 -8.55
CA VAL A 87 14.58 -9.01 -8.36
C VAL A 87 13.18 -9.24 -8.89
N THR A 88 12.24 -8.32 -8.63
CA THR A 88 10.88 -8.39 -9.18
C THR A 88 10.89 -8.41 -10.71
N ARG A 89 11.72 -7.56 -11.35
CA ARG A 89 11.85 -7.55 -12.82
C ARG A 89 12.41 -8.86 -13.38
N GLU A 90 13.42 -9.40 -12.73
CA GLU A 90 14.06 -10.68 -13.14
C GLU A 90 13.07 -11.85 -13.02
N GLN A 91 12.12 -11.77 -12.07
CA GLN A 91 11.13 -12.81 -11.83
C GLN A 91 9.81 -12.63 -12.61
N LEU A 92 9.66 -11.61 -13.46
CA LEU A 92 8.44 -11.42 -14.27
C LEU A 92 7.97 -12.67 -15.04
N PRO A 93 8.85 -13.52 -15.62
CA PRO A 93 8.40 -14.76 -16.27
C PRO A 93 7.73 -15.72 -15.29
N LEU A 94 8.26 -15.87 -14.07
CA LEU A 94 7.67 -16.69 -13.02
C LEU A 94 6.31 -16.11 -12.58
N LEU A 95 6.25 -14.80 -12.35
CA LEU A 95 5.04 -14.11 -11.94
C LEU A 95 3.92 -14.27 -12.98
N ARG A 96 4.28 -14.18 -14.27
CA ARG A 96 3.33 -14.47 -15.37
C ARG A 96 2.78 -15.89 -15.29
N SER A 97 3.64 -16.88 -15.09
CA SER A 97 3.23 -18.29 -15.00
C SER A 97 2.28 -18.54 -13.83
N VAL A 98 2.57 -17.98 -12.67
CA VAL A 98 1.70 -18.07 -11.47
C VAL A 98 0.34 -17.42 -11.73
N ALA A 99 0.31 -16.22 -12.31
CA ALA A 99 -0.93 -15.52 -12.62
C ALA A 99 -1.79 -16.30 -13.63
N VAL A 100 -1.17 -16.82 -14.71
CA VAL A 100 -1.86 -17.65 -15.69
C VAL A 100 -2.44 -18.90 -15.03
N SER A 101 -1.66 -19.61 -14.20
CA SER A 101 -2.12 -20.82 -13.51
C SER A 101 -3.29 -20.51 -12.55
N ALA A 102 -3.24 -19.41 -11.81
CA ALA A 102 -4.30 -19.03 -10.90
C ALA A 102 -5.62 -18.73 -11.63
N LEU A 103 -5.54 -17.97 -12.72
CA LEU A 103 -6.71 -17.50 -13.46
C LEU A 103 -7.31 -18.56 -14.38
N SER A 104 -6.52 -19.50 -14.91
CA SER A 104 -6.99 -20.57 -15.81
C SER A 104 -7.98 -21.56 -15.15
N ASN A 105 -8.09 -21.53 -13.82
CA ASN A 105 -9.04 -22.36 -13.09
C ASN A 105 -10.48 -21.79 -13.06
N TYR A 106 -10.66 -20.55 -13.52
CA TYR A 106 -11.95 -19.86 -13.49
C TYR A 106 -12.71 -20.01 -14.80
N THR A 107 -14.04 -20.05 -14.69
CA THR A 107 -14.95 -19.97 -15.83
C THR A 107 -15.30 -18.51 -16.13
N LEU A 108 -15.75 -18.24 -17.36
CA LEU A 108 -16.23 -16.92 -17.76
C LEU A 108 -17.32 -16.39 -16.82
N GLU A 109 -18.30 -17.25 -16.49
CA GLU A 109 -19.40 -16.88 -15.60
C GLU A 109 -18.90 -16.45 -14.22
N ARG A 110 -17.95 -17.20 -13.68
CA ARG A 110 -17.38 -16.88 -12.38
C ARG A 110 -16.62 -15.55 -12.40
N VAL A 111 -15.80 -15.31 -13.43
CA VAL A 111 -15.06 -14.06 -13.57
C VAL A 111 -16.00 -12.86 -13.71
N ARG A 112 -17.10 -12.99 -14.45
CA ARG A 112 -18.11 -11.91 -14.61
C ARG A 112 -18.83 -11.55 -13.31
N GLN A 113 -18.94 -12.48 -12.38
CA GLN A 113 -19.57 -12.26 -11.06
C GLN A 113 -18.61 -11.68 -10.03
N MET A 114 -17.30 -11.72 -10.30
CA MET A 114 -16.27 -11.19 -9.38
C MET A 114 -16.08 -9.70 -9.56
N THR A 115 -15.83 -9.02 -8.47
CA THR A 115 -15.31 -7.66 -8.49
C THR A 115 -13.83 -7.66 -8.86
N LEU A 116 -13.32 -6.51 -9.29
CA LEU A 116 -11.89 -6.35 -9.58
C LEU A 116 -11.03 -6.63 -8.34
N GLU A 117 -11.53 -6.26 -7.16
CA GLU A 117 -10.86 -6.47 -5.88
C GLU A 117 -10.78 -7.96 -5.51
N GLU A 118 -11.86 -8.71 -5.69
CA GLU A 118 -11.87 -10.17 -5.49
C GLU A 118 -10.89 -10.86 -6.43
N LEU A 119 -10.85 -10.46 -7.70
CA LEU A 119 -9.90 -11.02 -8.67
C LEU A 119 -8.45 -10.69 -8.32
N ALA A 120 -8.16 -9.47 -7.88
CA ALA A 120 -6.85 -9.08 -7.38
C ALA A 120 -6.46 -9.89 -6.13
N GLY A 121 -7.42 -10.15 -5.23
CA GLY A 121 -7.25 -11.02 -4.07
C GLY A 121 -6.82 -12.44 -4.43
N VAL A 122 -7.47 -13.04 -5.42
CA VAL A 122 -7.10 -14.37 -5.94
C VAL A 122 -5.66 -14.39 -6.46
N ILE A 123 -5.29 -13.39 -7.26
CA ILE A 123 -3.94 -13.28 -7.82
C ILE A 123 -2.89 -13.12 -6.71
N ASN A 124 -3.13 -12.24 -5.74
CA ASN A 124 -2.22 -12.04 -4.62
C ASN A 124 -2.10 -13.26 -3.71
N ALA A 125 -3.18 -14.01 -3.49
CA ALA A 125 -3.16 -15.28 -2.76
C ALA A 125 -2.31 -16.33 -3.47
N ALA A 126 -2.44 -16.45 -4.79
CA ALA A 126 -1.63 -17.36 -5.61
C ALA A 126 -0.12 -17.01 -5.54
N PHE A 127 0.22 -15.74 -5.59
CA PHE A 127 1.60 -15.30 -5.40
C PHE A 127 2.11 -15.62 -4.00
N THR A 128 1.32 -15.37 -2.96
CA THR A 128 1.71 -15.70 -1.58
C THR A 128 1.98 -17.19 -1.42
N GLN A 129 1.16 -18.03 -2.03
CA GLN A 129 1.36 -19.48 -2.02
C GLN A 129 2.60 -19.91 -2.80
N ALA A 130 2.86 -19.32 -3.97
CA ALA A 130 4.02 -19.64 -4.79
C ALA A 130 5.35 -19.33 -4.08
N TYR A 131 5.38 -18.31 -3.24
CA TYR A 131 6.56 -17.91 -2.47
C TYR A 131 6.58 -18.47 -1.02
N ALA A 132 5.63 -19.32 -0.62
CA ALA A 132 5.52 -19.82 0.75
C ALA A 132 6.75 -20.61 1.22
N SER A 133 7.45 -21.28 0.30
CA SER A 133 8.68 -22.06 0.58
C SER A 133 9.97 -21.29 0.31
N ASP A 134 9.90 -20.09 -0.24
CA ASP A 134 11.08 -19.27 -0.53
C ASP A 134 11.54 -18.55 0.73
N ARG A 135 12.80 -18.78 1.12
CA ARG A 135 13.40 -18.12 2.30
C ARG A 135 13.53 -16.60 2.14
N ALA A 136 13.70 -16.13 0.90
CA ALA A 136 13.78 -14.71 0.60
C ALA A 136 12.40 -14.04 0.60
N GLY A 137 11.33 -14.83 0.51
CA GLY A 137 9.98 -14.36 0.42
C GLY A 137 9.63 -13.69 -0.91
N LYS A 138 8.45 -13.14 -0.97
CA LYS A 138 7.91 -12.44 -2.14
C LYS A 138 8.62 -11.08 -2.31
N PRO A 139 9.21 -10.75 -3.49
CA PRO A 139 10.02 -9.54 -3.67
C PRO A 139 9.17 -8.26 -3.88
N PHE A 140 7.86 -8.34 -3.86
CA PHE A 140 6.93 -7.23 -3.98
C PHE A 140 5.88 -7.28 -2.85
N THR A 141 5.28 -6.15 -2.55
CA THR A 141 4.27 -6.05 -1.49
C THR A 141 2.92 -6.54 -2.00
N GLU A 142 2.50 -6.06 -3.17
CA GLU A 142 1.17 -6.26 -3.71
C GLU A 142 1.20 -6.26 -5.23
N ALA A 143 0.33 -7.07 -5.85
CA ALA A 143 0.01 -7.02 -7.26
C ALA A 143 -1.37 -6.37 -7.45
N MET A 144 -1.42 -5.35 -8.29
CA MET A 144 -2.63 -4.60 -8.65
C MET A 144 -3.00 -4.89 -10.10
N ILE A 145 -4.29 -4.93 -10.42
CA ILE A 145 -4.77 -5.04 -11.79
C ILE A 145 -4.86 -3.63 -12.38
N SER A 146 -4.09 -3.36 -13.44
CA SER A 146 -4.14 -2.09 -14.16
C SER A 146 -5.05 -2.13 -15.37
N LYS A 147 -5.33 -3.32 -15.91
CA LYS A 147 -6.23 -3.52 -17.04
C LYS A 147 -6.86 -4.91 -16.98
N LEU A 148 -8.13 -5.00 -17.33
CA LEU A 148 -8.88 -6.24 -17.45
C LEU A 148 -9.77 -6.19 -18.69
N ILE A 149 -9.64 -7.18 -19.57
CA ILE A 149 -10.47 -7.36 -20.76
C ILE A 149 -10.94 -8.81 -20.77
N ILE A 150 -12.22 -9.03 -21.02
CA ILE A 150 -12.85 -10.35 -21.20
C ILE A 150 -13.39 -10.41 -22.62
N GLU A 151 -12.97 -11.39 -23.39
CA GLU A 151 -13.41 -11.64 -24.77
C GLU A 151 -13.96 -13.05 -24.93
#